data_c5d809c115b5afb5a218b8a43a6a1d8a
#
_entry.id   c5d809c115b5afb5a218b8a43a6a1d8a
#
_cell.length_a   1.000
_cell.length_b   1.000
_cell.length_c   1.000
_cell.angle_alpha   90.00
_cell.angle_beta   90.00
_cell.angle_gamma   90.00
#
_symmetry.space_group_name_H-M   'P 1'
#
loop_
_entity.id
_entity.type
_entity.pdbx_description
1 polymer ?
#
loop_
_entity_poly.entity_id
_entity_poly.type
_entity_poly.pdbx_seq_one_letter_code
_entity_poly.pdbx_strand_id
1 'polypeptide(L)'
;MIRPIPIMPVHIGTASLWATVAAHFIVFGIFLLAVWILCKKAVKKNEPTPHLPFCLSMAVGLILLLVFGVTITTVKGMILALLLLYASLSDLKTRRVSDCVSIMIFILSLVGFEAANLPSMLIGAMIVFIPQFALAIIRPSLACGGADLKISTALAFMLGAGKGVFALIVGMLLAVIVMAIYNKVNAKDQKEAFPLVPFLSVGAMLAYLI
;
A
#
# COMPACT_ATOMS: atom_id res chain seq x y z
N MET A 1 14.34 9.59 -7.08
CA MET A 1 13.72 10.74 -6.41
C MET A 1 12.53 11.16 -7.25
N ILE A 2 11.30 10.80 -6.85
CA ILE A 2 10.09 11.16 -7.61
C ILE A 2 9.81 12.62 -7.28
N ARG A 3 10.10 13.53 -8.21
CA ARG A 3 9.69 14.93 -8.06
C ARG A 3 8.17 15.00 -8.23
N PRO A 4 7.42 15.62 -7.31
CA PRO A 4 5.99 15.80 -7.49
C PRO A 4 5.72 16.66 -8.73
N ILE A 5 4.96 16.11 -9.67
CA ILE A 5 4.48 16.87 -10.83
C ILE A 5 3.24 17.66 -10.39
N PRO A 6 3.27 18.99 -10.30
CA PRO A 6 2.11 19.75 -9.87
C PRO A 6 0.97 19.66 -10.89
N ILE A 7 -0.21 19.36 -10.41
CA ILE A 7 -1.44 19.31 -11.22
C ILE A 7 -1.89 20.74 -11.58
N MET A 8 -1.43 21.76 -10.83
CA MET A 8 -1.75 23.16 -11.08
C MET A 8 -0.50 24.04 -11.10
N PRO A 9 -0.39 25.02 -12.03
CA PRO A 9 0.70 25.99 -12.02
C PRO A 9 0.59 26.89 -10.79
N VAL A 10 1.71 27.05 -10.07
CA VAL A 10 1.83 27.94 -8.92
C VAL A 10 1.92 29.37 -9.40
N HIS A 11 0.78 30.04 -9.68
CA HIS A 11 0.69 31.48 -9.71
C HIS A 11 -0.29 31.94 -8.63
N ILE A 12 0.25 32.50 -7.56
CA ILE A 12 -0.44 32.86 -6.32
C ILE A 12 -1.14 34.21 -6.47
N GLY A 13 -2.35 34.20 -7.02
CA GLY A 13 -3.35 35.25 -6.77
C GLY A 13 -4.32 34.77 -5.68
N THR A 14 -4.95 35.65 -4.93
CA THR A 14 -5.89 35.30 -3.85
C THR A 14 -7.02 34.35 -4.29
N ALA A 15 -7.49 34.46 -5.53
CA ALA A 15 -8.45 33.55 -6.13
C ALA A 15 -7.88 32.12 -6.32
N SER A 16 -6.57 31.95 -6.51
CA SER A 16 -5.92 30.65 -6.66
C SER A 16 -5.73 29.92 -5.32
N LEU A 17 -5.63 30.64 -4.20
CA LEU A 17 -5.56 30.02 -2.87
C LEU A 17 -6.86 29.32 -2.53
N TRP A 18 -8.02 29.92 -2.75
CA TRP A 18 -9.31 29.30 -2.50
C TRP A 18 -9.57 28.12 -3.43
N ALA A 19 -9.18 28.20 -4.70
CA ALA A 19 -9.27 27.09 -5.63
C ALA A 19 -8.38 25.90 -5.20
N THR A 20 -7.18 26.18 -4.72
CA THR A 20 -6.26 25.14 -4.21
C THR A 20 -6.80 24.48 -2.96
N VAL A 21 -7.31 25.27 -2.02
CA VAL A 21 -7.94 24.75 -0.78
C VAL A 21 -9.17 23.89 -1.13
N ALA A 22 -10.03 24.37 -2.02
CA ALA A 22 -11.20 23.62 -2.48
C ALA A 22 -10.79 22.28 -3.13
N ALA A 23 -9.76 22.28 -3.99
CA ALA A 23 -9.23 21.07 -4.61
C ALA A 23 -8.74 20.04 -3.56
N HIS A 24 -8.05 20.47 -2.51
CA HIS A 24 -7.63 19.59 -1.40
C HIS A 24 -8.83 18.92 -0.70
N PHE A 25 -9.88 19.73 -0.39
CA PHE A 25 -11.09 19.19 0.24
C PHE A 25 -11.85 18.24 -0.68
N ILE A 26 -11.93 18.52 -1.96
CA ILE A 26 -12.60 17.65 -2.94
C ILE A 26 -11.86 16.32 -3.07
N VAL A 27 -10.54 16.34 -3.29
CA VAL A 27 -9.74 15.12 -3.44
C VAL A 27 -9.79 14.28 -2.16
N PHE A 28 -9.67 14.91 -1.00
CA PHE A 28 -9.76 14.22 0.29
C PHE A 28 -11.17 13.66 0.55
N GLY A 29 -12.22 14.41 0.21
CA GLY A 29 -13.61 13.96 0.34
C GLY A 29 -13.92 12.73 -0.54
N ILE A 30 -13.45 12.72 -1.78
CA ILE A 30 -13.58 11.57 -2.69
C ILE A 30 -12.83 10.36 -2.11
N PHE A 31 -11.63 10.56 -1.59
CA PHE A 31 -10.85 9.51 -0.96
C PHE A 31 -11.58 8.91 0.26
N LEU A 32 -12.09 9.75 1.16
CA LEU A 32 -12.86 9.30 2.34
C LEU A 32 -14.13 8.54 1.95
N LEU A 33 -14.84 9.00 0.93
CA LEU A 33 -16.02 8.32 0.40
C LEU A 33 -15.64 6.91 -0.12
N ALA A 34 -14.54 6.80 -0.86
CA ALA A 34 -14.05 5.51 -1.36
C ALA A 34 -13.64 4.57 -0.22
N VAL A 35 -12.93 5.06 0.79
CA VAL A 35 -12.59 4.28 2.00
C VAL A 35 -13.84 3.80 2.72
N TRP A 36 -14.84 4.68 2.90
CA TRP A 36 -16.10 4.32 3.55
C TRP A 36 -16.86 3.23 2.79
N ILE A 37 -16.95 3.33 1.45
CA ILE A 37 -17.58 2.31 0.60
C ILE A 37 -16.85 0.98 0.73
N LEU A 38 -15.51 0.97 0.70
CA LEU A 38 -14.70 -0.24 0.84
C LEU A 38 -14.89 -0.88 2.21
N CYS A 39 -14.83 -0.10 3.28
CA CYS A 39 -15.05 -0.58 4.64
C CYS A 39 -16.46 -1.17 4.78
N LYS A 40 -17.50 -0.50 4.24
CA LYS A 40 -18.89 -0.98 4.28
C LYS A 40 -19.07 -2.28 3.49
N LYS A 41 -18.45 -2.44 2.32
CA LYS A 41 -18.48 -3.69 1.55
C LYS A 41 -17.71 -4.82 2.23
N ALA A 42 -16.63 -4.50 2.93
CA ALA A 42 -15.81 -5.49 3.62
C ALA A 42 -16.48 -6.06 4.88
N VAL A 43 -17.46 -5.36 5.47
CA VAL A 43 -18.19 -5.79 6.68
C VAL A 43 -19.43 -6.59 6.31
N LYS A 44 -19.63 -7.75 6.95
CA LYS A 44 -20.91 -8.48 6.88
C LYS A 44 -22.02 -7.62 7.51
N LYS A 45 -23.24 -7.78 7.00
CA LYS A 45 -24.44 -6.96 7.28
C LYS A 45 -24.76 -6.71 8.78
N ASN A 46 -24.17 -7.46 9.71
CA ASN A 46 -24.44 -7.39 11.16
C ASN A 46 -23.20 -7.14 12.04
N GLU A 47 -22.04 -6.82 11.48
CA GLU A 47 -20.85 -6.50 12.28
C GLU A 47 -20.62 -4.98 12.29
N PRO A 48 -20.10 -4.41 13.40
CA PRO A 48 -19.76 -2.99 13.45
C PRO A 48 -18.70 -2.67 12.40
N THR A 49 -18.84 -1.49 11.79
CA THR A 49 -17.85 -1.01 10.81
C THR A 49 -16.46 -1.03 11.43
N PRO A 50 -15.43 -1.50 10.71
CA PRO A 50 -14.07 -1.51 11.25
C PRO A 50 -13.56 -0.07 11.35
N HIS A 51 -13.74 0.56 12.51
CA HIS A 51 -13.35 1.94 12.76
C HIS A 51 -11.82 2.12 12.61
N LEU A 52 -11.04 1.14 13.05
CA LEU A 52 -9.58 1.21 13.02
C LEU A 52 -9.00 1.35 11.60
N PRO A 53 -9.32 0.50 10.61
CA PRO A 53 -8.82 0.68 9.24
C PRO A 53 -9.34 1.95 8.56
N PHE A 54 -10.54 2.41 8.94
CA PHE A 54 -11.08 3.68 8.45
C PHE A 54 -10.25 4.87 8.97
N CYS A 55 -10.01 4.94 10.28
CA CYS A 55 -9.20 5.99 10.90
C CYS A 55 -7.75 5.98 10.39
N LEU A 56 -7.17 4.79 10.21
CA LEU A 56 -5.82 4.65 9.68
C LEU A 56 -5.72 5.17 8.24
N SER A 57 -6.68 4.82 7.39
CA SER A 57 -6.71 5.29 6.00
C SER A 57 -6.95 6.80 5.91
N MET A 58 -7.77 7.36 6.80
CA MET A 58 -7.99 8.80 6.90
C MET A 58 -6.68 9.51 7.25
N ALA A 59 -5.93 9.01 8.24
CA ALA A 59 -4.64 9.56 8.62
C ALA A 59 -3.63 9.51 7.46
N VAL A 60 -3.55 8.36 6.76
CA VAL A 60 -2.67 8.20 5.58
C VAL A 60 -3.03 9.19 4.48
N GLY A 61 -4.32 9.35 4.15
CA GLY A 61 -4.77 10.30 3.14
C GLY A 61 -4.44 11.75 3.50
N LEU A 62 -4.59 12.11 4.77
CA LEU A 62 -4.23 13.44 5.27
C LEU A 62 -2.71 13.67 5.18
N ILE A 63 -1.90 12.72 5.60
CA ILE A 63 -0.44 12.80 5.51
C ILE A 63 0.01 12.96 4.05
N LEU A 64 -0.55 12.19 3.12
CA LEU A 64 -0.24 12.31 1.69
C LEU A 64 -0.54 13.71 1.16
N LEU A 65 -1.67 14.31 1.54
CA LEU A 65 -2.02 15.68 1.15
C LEU A 65 -1.09 16.71 1.76
N LEU A 66 -0.71 16.55 3.03
CA LEU A 66 0.19 17.49 3.71
C LEU A 66 1.62 17.44 3.14
N VAL A 67 2.09 16.22 2.76
CA VAL A 67 3.46 16.03 2.25
C VAL A 67 3.59 16.43 0.79
N PHE A 68 2.64 16.02 -0.06
CA PHE A 68 2.75 16.16 -1.51
C PHE A 68 1.82 17.23 -2.11
N GLY A 69 0.91 17.80 -1.31
CA GLY A 69 -0.12 18.71 -1.82
C GLY A 69 -1.07 18.03 -2.82
N VAL A 70 -1.75 18.81 -3.68
CA VAL A 70 -2.58 18.27 -4.78
C VAL A 70 -1.71 18.01 -6.00
N THR A 71 -1.16 16.82 -6.09
CA THR A 71 -0.28 16.37 -7.18
C THR A 71 -0.73 15.01 -7.72
N ILE A 72 -0.21 14.62 -8.87
CA ILE A 72 -0.42 13.26 -9.41
C ILE A 72 0.12 12.21 -8.43
N THR A 73 1.22 12.52 -7.74
CA THR A 73 1.79 11.65 -6.71
C THR A 73 0.81 11.42 -5.56
N THR A 74 0.12 12.45 -5.09
CA THR A 74 -0.90 12.31 -4.04
C THR A 74 -2.05 11.41 -4.46
N VAL A 75 -2.60 11.63 -5.65
CA VAL A 75 -3.69 10.80 -6.20
C VAL A 75 -3.24 9.36 -6.35
N LYS A 76 -2.03 9.14 -6.90
CA LYS A 76 -1.41 7.81 -7.03
C LYS A 76 -1.24 7.13 -5.67
N GLY A 77 -0.75 7.85 -4.65
CA GLY A 77 -0.61 7.36 -3.28
C GLY A 77 -1.95 7.02 -2.62
N MET A 78 -2.99 7.83 -2.84
CA MET A 78 -4.34 7.56 -2.34
C MET A 78 -4.95 6.31 -2.97
N ILE A 79 -4.82 6.13 -4.29
CA ILE A 79 -5.29 4.92 -4.98
C ILE A 79 -4.52 3.70 -4.45
N LEU A 80 -3.19 3.81 -4.28
CA LEU A 80 -2.39 2.75 -3.68
C LEU A 80 -2.89 2.41 -2.27
N ALA A 81 -3.15 3.40 -1.42
CA ALA A 81 -3.66 3.19 -0.07
C ALA A 81 -5.01 2.45 -0.07
N LEU A 82 -5.92 2.78 -1.02
CA LEU A 82 -7.20 2.06 -1.18
C LEU A 82 -7.02 0.61 -1.60
N LEU A 83 -6.12 0.34 -2.55
CA LEU A 83 -5.80 -1.02 -3.00
C LEU A 83 -5.21 -1.86 -1.87
N LEU A 84 -4.27 -1.29 -1.12
CA LEU A 84 -3.63 -1.94 0.02
C LEU A 84 -4.61 -2.15 1.19
N LEU A 85 -5.50 -1.20 1.45
CA LEU A 85 -6.58 -1.37 2.43
C LEU A 85 -7.48 -2.54 2.05
N TYR A 86 -7.93 -2.59 0.79
CA TYR A 86 -8.76 -3.68 0.31
C TYR A 86 -8.05 -5.03 0.43
N ALA A 87 -6.79 -5.10 -0.01
CA ALA A 87 -5.96 -6.30 0.09
C ALA A 87 -5.80 -6.77 1.55
N SER A 88 -5.50 -5.84 2.46
CA SER A 88 -5.34 -6.10 3.89
C SER A 88 -6.63 -6.63 4.53
N LEU A 89 -7.77 -6.01 4.23
CA LEU A 89 -9.07 -6.47 4.72
C LEU A 89 -9.46 -7.84 4.17
N SER A 90 -9.13 -8.12 2.90
CA SER A 90 -9.34 -9.43 2.28
C SER A 90 -8.46 -10.49 2.93
N ASP A 91 -7.17 -10.20 3.14
CA ASP A 91 -6.20 -11.10 3.74
C ASP A 91 -6.57 -11.45 5.19
N LEU A 92 -6.95 -10.45 5.99
CA LEU A 92 -7.41 -10.64 7.37
C LEU A 92 -8.66 -11.53 7.47
N LYS A 93 -9.58 -11.45 6.49
CA LYS A 93 -10.85 -12.19 6.52
C LYS A 93 -10.76 -13.59 5.93
N THR A 94 -10.16 -13.69 4.77
CA THR A 94 -10.21 -14.92 3.94
C THR A 94 -8.84 -15.55 3.76
N ARG A 95 -7.76 -14.89 4.19
CA ARG A 95 -6.37 -15.30 3.93
C ARG A 95 -6.12 -15.51 2.43
N ARG A 96 -6.90 -14.82 1.60
CA ARG A 96 -6.79 -14.85 0.12
C ARG A 96 -6.92 -13.44 -0.41
N VAL A 97 -5.98 -13.04 -1.23
CA VAL A 97 -6.03 -11.76 -1.94
C VAL A 97 -6.17 -12.03 -3.42
N SER A 98 -7.07 -11.28 -4.07
CA SER A 98 -7.29 -11.39 -5.51
C SER A 98 -6.05 -10.93 -6.29
N ASP A 99 -5.68 -11.69 -7.31
CA ASP A 99 -4.59 -11.32 -8.24
C ASP A 99 -4.82 -9.96 -8.93
N CYS A 100 -6.09 -9.55 -9.05
CA CYS A 100 -6.45 -8.23 -9.59
C CYS A 100 -5.78 -7.09 -8.83
N VAL A 101 -5.54 -7.22 -7.52
CA VAL A 101 -4.88 -6.17 -6.73
C VAL A 101 -3.44 -5.95 -7.21
N SER A 102 -2.69 -7.03 -7.40
CA SER A 102 -1.30 -6.96 -7.90
C SER A 102 -1.24 -6.34 -9.30
N ILE A 103 -2.18 -6.72 -10.17
CA ILE A 103 -2.31 -6.17 -11.52
C ILE A 103 -2.64 -4.67 -11.46
N MET A 104 -3.57 -4.26 -10.59
CA MET A 104 -3.93 -2.85 -10.43
C MET A 104 -2.77 -2.01 -9.89
N ILE A 105 -1.97 -2.54 -8.94
CA ILE A 105 -0.76 -1.87 -8.45
C ILE A 105 0.26 -1.73 -9.58
N PHE A 106 0.42 -2.77 -10.42
CA PHE A 106 1.30 -2.71 -11.58
C PHE A 106 0.84 -1.66 -12.60
N ILE A 107 -0.45 -1.61 -12.94
CA ILE A 107 -1.02 -0.58 -13.81
C ILE A 107 -0.83 0.82 -13.20
N LEU A 108 -1.08 0.96 -11.89
CA LEU A 108 -0.89 2.22 -11.19
C LEU A 108 0.57 2.69 -11.23
N SER A 109 1.54 1.78 -11.29
CA SER A 109 2.96 2.12 -11.41
C SER A 109 3.28 2.88 -12.70
N LEU A 110 2.50 2.65 -13.76
CA LEU A 110 2.67 3.32 -15.05
C LEU A 110 2.12 4.75 -15.07
N VAL A 111 1.29 5.12 -14.09
CA VAL A 111 0.81 6.50 -13.95
C VAL A 111 1.96 7.40 -13.52
N GLY A 112 2.26 8.45 -14.29
CA GLY A 112 3.41 9.31 -14.05
C GLY A 112 4.76 8.58 -14.24
N PHE A 113 4.79 7.62 -15.16
CA PHE A 113 5.98 6.86 -15.50
C PHE A 113 7.03 7.74 -16.21
N GLU A 114 8.27 7.66 -15.73
CA GLU A 114 9.44 8.24 -16.39
C GLU A 114 10.37 7.10 -16.83
N ALA A 115 10.77 7.11 -18.12
CA ALA A 115 11.62 6.06 -18.69
C ALA A 115 12.98 5.93 -17.95
N ALA A 116 13.49 7.03 -17.40
CA ALA A 116 14.71 7.04 -16.59
C ALA A 116 14.61 6.18 -15.30
N ASN A 117 13.39 5.99 -14.78
CA ASN A 117 13.15 5.20 -13.56
C ASN A 117 12.97 3.69 -13.85
N LEU A 118 12.79 3.31 -15.11
CA LEU A 118 12.55 1.91 -15.51
C LEU A 118 13.60 0.92 -14.99
N PRO A 119 14.93 1.19 -15.09
CA PRO A 119 15.91 0.27 -14.56
C PRO A 119 15.76 0.03 -13.06
N SER A 120 15.52 1.08 -12.28
CA SER A 120 15.28 0.98 -10.83
C SER A 120 14.01 0.18 -10.51
N MET A 121 12.94 0.35 -11.27
CA MET A 121 11.68 -0.39 -11.10
C MET A 121 11.88 -1.88 -11.37
N LEU A 122 12.58 -2.22 -12.47
CA LEU A 122 12.87 -3.61 -12.82
C LEU A 122 13.80 -4.27 -11.81
N ILE A 123 14.88 -3.58 -11.42
CA ILE A 123 15.82 -4.08 -10.41
C ILE A 123 15.10 -4.31 -9.08
N GLY A 124 14.24 -3.38 -8.66
CA GLY A 124 13.43 -3.51 -7.44
C GLY A 124 12.53 -4.73 -7.47
N ALA A 125 11.80 -4.92 -8.57
CA ALA A 125 10.96 -6.10 -8.75
C ALA A 125 11.78 -7.40 -8.71
N MET A 126 12.93 -7.45 -9.39
CA MET A 126 13.79 -8.64 -9.42
C MET A 126 14.40 -8.97 -8.06
N ILE A 127 14.90 -7.98 -7.32
CA ILE A 127 15.47 -8.17 -5.98
C ILE A 127 14.42 -8.76 -5.02
N VAL A 128 13.16 -8.37 -5.15
CA VAL A 128 12.07 -8.87 -4.30
C VAL A 128 11.55 -10.21 -4.81
N PHE A 129 11.36 -10.37 -6.12
CA PHE A 129 10.79 -11.56 -6.72
C PHE A 129 11.72 -12.77 -6.61
N ILE A 130 12.99 -12.64 -7.00
CA ILE A 130 13.91 -13.78 -7.15
C ILE A 130 14.08 -14.55 -5.83
N PRO A 131 14.39 -13.94 -4.68
CA PRO A 131 14.58 -14.68 -3.45
C PRO A 131 13.30 -15.34 -2.94
N GLN A 132 12.16 -14.67 -3.07
CA GLN A 132 10.87 -15.22 -2.64
C GLN A 132 10.45 -16.39 -3.53
N PHE A 133 10.63 -16.28 -4.84
CA PHE A 133 10.36 -17.34 -5.81
C PHE A 133 11.28 -18.54 -5.63
N ALA A 134 12.59 -18.28 -5.43
CA ALA A 134 13.55 -19.35 -5.11
C ALA A 134 13.17 -20.10 -3.83
N LEU A 135 12.77 -19.37 -2.78
CA LEU A 135 12.30 -19.98 -1.53
C LEU A 135 11.03 -20.82 -1.75
N ALA A 136 10.11 -20.37 -2.60
CA ALA A 136 8.91 -21.10 -2.94
C ALA A 136 9.18 -22.44 -3.65
N ILE A 137 10.27 -22.49 -4.45
CA ILE A 137 10.68 -23.72 -5.14
C ILE A 137 11.46 -24.65 -4.21
N ILE A 138 12.45 -24.10 -3.47
CA ILE A 138 13.38 -24.90 -2.67
C ILE A 138 12.72 -25.40 -1.39
N ARG A 139 11.92 -24.56 -0.73
CA ARG A 139 11.24 -24.88 0.54
C ARG A 139 9.79 -24.37 0.56
N PRO A 140 8.85 -25.06 -0.10
CA PRO A 140 7.46 -24.63 -0.18
C PRO A 140 6.79 -24.43 1.19
N SER A 141 7.24 -25.17 2.21
CA SER A 141 6.72 -25.06 3.59
C SER A 141 7.11 -23.78 4.33
N LEU A 142 8.16 -23.08 3.86
CA LEU A 142 8.65 -21.81 4.41
C LEU A 142 8.33 -20.63 3.50
N ALA A 143 7.77 -20.87 2.32
CA ALA A 143 7.48 -19.85 1.34
C ALA A 143 6.28 -18.99 1.78
N CYS A 144 6.37 -17.69 1.50
CA CYS A 144 5.21 -16.80 1.57
C CYS A 144 4.12 -17.26 0.60
N GLY A 145 2.88 -16.87 0.89
CA GLY A 145 1.76 -17.16 -0.03
C GLY A 145 2.00 -16.56 -1.43
N GLY A 146 1.48 -17.25 -2.47
CA GLY A 146 1.64 -16.77 -3.84
C GLY A 146 1.08 -15.36 -4.09
N ALA A 147 0.06 -14.97 -3.32
CA ALA A 147 -0.49 -13.61 -3.34
C ALA A 147 0.50 -12.58 -2.79
N ASP A 148 1.19 -12.92 -1.69
CA ASP A 148 2.20 -12.05 -1.07
C ASP A 148 3.38 -11.79 -2.01
N LEU A 149 3.83 -12.84 -2.71
CA LEU A 149 4.87 -12.74 -3.74
C LEU A 149 4.46 -11.74 -4.84
N LYS A 150 3.23 -11.84 -5.35
CA LYS A 150 2.74 -10.98 -6.44
C LYS A 150 2.59 -9.54 -5.99
N ILE A 151 2.03 -9.31 -4.80
CA ILE A 151 1.83 -7.97 -4.24
C ILE A 151 3.17 -7.31 -3.93
N SER A 152 4.09 -8.01 -3.25
CA SER A 152 5.41 -7.47 -2.90
C SER A 152 6.23 -7.11 -4.13
N THR A 153 6.17 -7.95 -5.18
CA THR A 153 6.83 -7.67 -6.46
C THR A 153 6.23 -6.47 -7.17
N ALA A 154 4.89 -6.36 -7.23
CA ALA A 154 4.21 -5.22 -7.84
C ALA A 154 4.51 -3.91 -7.09
N LEU A 155 4.57 -3.95 -5.76
CA LEU A 155 4.97 -2.81 -4.93
C LEU A 155 6.43 -2.41 -5.16
N ALA A 156 7.35 -3.38 -5.22
CA ALA A 156 8.75 -3.12 -5.49
C ALA A 156 8.97 -2.54 -6.90
N PHE A 157 8.20 -3.01 -7.89
CA PHE A 157 8.18 -2.41 -9.22
C PHE A 157 7.70 -0.96 -9.16
N MET A 158 6.61 -0.66 -8.45
CA MET A 158 6.05 0.68 -8.36
C MET A 158 6.97 1.66 -7.61
N LEU A 159 7.63 1.21 -6.54
CA LEU A 159 8.46 2.04 -5.67
C LEU A 159 9.93 2.16 -6.14
N GLY A 160 10.37 1.25 -7.01
CA GLY A 160 11.76 1.14 -7.42
C GLY A 160 12.64 0.37 -6.41
N ALA A 161 13.91 0.14 -6.74
CA ALA A 161 14.80 -0.75 -6.01
C ALA A 161 14.98 -0.38 -4.52
N GLY A 162 15.34 0.87 -4.22
CA GLY A 162 15.60 1.30 -2.84
C GLY A 162 14.36 1.27 -1.96
N LYS A 163 13.31 1.96 -2.39
CA LYS A 163 12.04 2.07 -1.63
C LYS A 163 11.28 0.74 -1.59
N GLY A 164 11.34 -0.06 -2.65
CA GLY A 164 10.69 -1.37 -2.72
C GLY A 164 11.31 -2.37 -1.74
N VAL A 165 12.64 -2.44 -1.67
CA VAL A 165 13.34 -3.27 -0.68
C VAL A 165 13.07 -2.77 0.75
N PHE A 166 13.11 -1.46 0.97
CA PHE A 166 12.77 -0.86 2.26
C PHE A 166 11.34 -1.23 2.70
N ALA A 167 10.35 -1.12 1.81
CA ALA A 167 8.96 -1.51 2.07
C ALA A 167 8.85 -2.97 2.51
N LEU A 168 9.55 -3.87 1.82
CA LEU A 168 9.55 -5.30 2.14
C LEU A 168 10.20 -5.57 3.50
N ILE A 169 11.37 -4.99 3.77
CA ILE A 169 12.08 -5.17 5.05
C ILE A 169 11.21 -4.67 6.21
N VAL A 170 10.69 -3.46 6.13
CA VAL A 170 9.84 -2.88 7.18
C VAL A 170 8.57 -3.71 7.37
N GLY A 171 7.90 -4.11 6.28
CA GLY A 171 6.71 -4.93 6.35
C GLY A 171 6.96 -6.29 7.00
N MET A 172 8.05 -6.97 6.62
CA MET A 172 8.43 -8.26 7.21
C MET A 172 8.84 -8.13 8.68
N LEU A 173 9.61 -7.11 9.04
CA LEU A 173 9.99 -6.85 10.44
C LEU A 173 8.75 -6.63 11.30
N LEU A 174 7.82 -5.81 10.87
CA LEU A 174 6.57 -5.58 11.58
C LEU A 174 5.76 -6.88 11.74
N ALA A 175 5.67 -7.68 10.68
CA ALA A 175 4.97 -8.97 10.74
C ALA A 175 5.61 -9.91 11.78
N VAL A 176 6.95 -10.04 11.79
CA VAL A 176 7.68 -10.88 12.73
C VAL A 176 7.50 -10.40 14.18
N ILE A 177 7.62 -9.08 14.42
CA ILE A 177 7.45 -8.49 15.75
C ILE A 177 6.03 -8.76 16.28
N VAL A 178 5.01 -8.45 15.48
CA VAL A 178 3.62 -8.65 15.90
C VAL A 178 3.31 -10.12 16.10
N MET A 179 3.81 -11.00 15.23
CA MET A 179 3.65 -12.45 15.38
C MET A 179 4.33 -12.99 16.65
N ALA A 180 5.53 -12.52 16.94
CA ALA A 180 6.24 -12.91 18.16
C ALA A 180 5.48 -12.50 19.43
N ILE A 181 4.93 -11.28 19.45
CA ILE A 181 4.11 -10.78 20.57
C ILE A 181 2.82 -11.61 20.67
N TYR A 182 2.13 -11.83 19.55
CA TYR A 182 0.88 -12.60 19.52
C TYR A 182 1.06 -14.03 20.04
N ASN A 183 2.10 -14.72 19.59
CA ASN A 183 2.41 -16.09 20.04
C ASN A 183 2.76 -16.15 21.54
N LYS A 184 3.50 -15.14 22.03
CA LYS A 184 3.86 -15.05 23.46
C LYS A 184 2.63 -14.85 24.36
N VAL A 185 1.66 -14.06 23.89
CA VAL A 185 0.44 -13.73 24.66
C VAL A 185 -0.55 -14.91 24.65
N ASN A 186 -0.71 -15.60 23.51
CA ASN A 186 -1.77 -16.60 23.33
C ASN A 186 -1.30 -18.05 23.57
N ALA A 187 -0.02 -18.29 23.90
CA ALA A 187 0.58 -19.63 24.11
C ALA A 187 0.19 -20.66 23.00
N LYS A 188 -0.04 -20.19 21.77
CA LYS A 188 -0.44 -21.02 20.63
C LYS A 188 0.78 -21.48 19.84
N ASP A 189 0.74 -22.74 19.41
CA ASP A 189 1.72 -23.31 18.50
C ASP A 189 1.72 -22.62 17.15
N GLN A 190 2.92 -22.41 16.59
CA GLN A 190 3.26 -21.61 15.40
C GLN A 190 2.70 -22.11 14.05
N LYS A 191 1.66 -22.95 14.03
CA LYS A 191 1.20 -23.60 12.79
C LYS A 191 0.13 -22.86 12.01
N GLU A 192 -0.40 -21.75 12.52
CA GLU A 192 -1.43 -21.00 11.79
C GLU A 192 -0.81 -19.99 10.82
N ALA A 193 -1.24 -20.04 9.54
CA ALA A 193 -0.85 -19.06 8.54
C ALA A 193 -1.23 -17.64 9.02
N PHE A 194 -0.28 -16.70 8.96
CA PHE A 194 -0.44 -15.35 9.45
C PHE A 194 -0.69 -14.37 8.26
N PRO A 195 -1.62 -13.42 8.37
CA PRO A 195 -1.87 -12.45 7.31
C PRO A 195 -0.67 -11.49 7.19
N LEU A 196 0.07 -11.55 6.09
CA LEU A 196 1.28 -10.74 5.85
C LEU A 196 0.94 -9.40 5.18
N VAL A 197 -0.09 -9.35 4.34
CA VAL A 197 -0.43 -8.19 3.54
C VAL A 197 -0.65 -6.90 4.33
N PRO A 198 -1.31 -6.89 5.52
CA PRO A 198 -1.46 -5.68 6.30
C PRO A 198 -0.13 -5.01 6.68
N PHE A 199 0.87 -5.81 7.06
CA PHE A 199 2.19 -5.32 7.45
C PHE A 199 2.99 -4.82 6.26
N LEU A 200 2.90 -5.55 5.14
CA LEU A 200 3.49 -5.12 3.87
C LEU A 200 2.87 -3.80 3.39
N SER A 201 1.58 -3.61 3.62
CA SER A 201 0.87 -2.36 3.29
C SER A 201 1.41 -1.17 4.09
N VAL A 202 1.67 -1.35 5.38
CA VAL A 202 2.29 -0.31 6.21
C VAL A 202 3.70 0.01 5.71
N GLY A 203 4.53 -1.01 5.45
CA GLY A 203 5.87 -0.82 4.91
C GLY A 203 5.87 -0.08 3.56
N ALA A 204 4.94 -0.44 2.66
CA ALA A 204 4.78 0.20 1.36
C ALA A 204 4.36 1.67 1.47
N MET A 205 3.43 2.00 2.37
CA MET A 205 3.00 3.39 2.58
C MET A 205 4.10 4.24 3.20
N LEU A 206 4.87 3.70 4.15
CA LEU A 206 6.05 4.38 4.71
C LEU A 206 7.10 4.64 3.62
N ALA A 207 7.40 3.63 2.80
CA ALA A 207 8.34 3.79 1.68
C ALA A 207 7.86 4.79 0.61
N TYR A 208 6.55 4.93 0.44
CA TYR A 208 5.95 5.90 -0.48
C TYR A 208 6.12 7.33 0.00
N LEU A 209 6.05 7.55 1.33
CA LEU A 209 6.18 8.87 1.95
C LEU A 209 7.62 9.40 1.98
N ILE A 210 8.62 8.49 2.00
CA ILE A 210 10.06 8.83 1.96
C ILE A 210 10.52 9.03 0.52
#